data_e7ada2ffce780831ec2459e72d4122d1
#
_entry.id   e7ada2ffce780831ec2459e72d4122d1
#
_cell.length_a   1.000
_cell.length_b   1.000
_cell.length_c   1.000
_cell.angle_alpha   90.00
_cell.angle_beta   90.00
_cell.angle_gamma   90.00
#
_symmetry.space_group_name_H-M   'P 1'
#
loop_
_entity.id
_entity.type
_entity.pdbx_description
1 polymer ?
#
loop_
_entity_poly.entity_id
_entity_poly.type
_entity_poly.pdbx_seq_one_letter_code
_entity_poly.pdbx_strand_id
1 'polypeptide(L)'
;HSGDDYEKLTPYVYYAGKADPEVTKISRQMAEQVDVPYMVKSEVASGGSYNYAASCGIPSVLLERGGMGDWDTEEVRSMKRDVRSILRFLGIYDGHASLRKYYPLNVTQVQYQSASYTGMWYPQKKAGDLFTEGEILGYVKDYEDNILENSVAYGDGVILYQAGSLQVLKDGPMVAYGRISYEEDDRKEKIAAYWTKRSDSFLEQRRAELHSALADRWLEEIRKYLPEKTPLRILDVGCGTGFFTILLAKQGHQVTGTDLTPDMVANARILAKEELVNCDFEIMDAEHLSFADNSFDVVISRNLTWTLPEAAQAYKEWTRVLKPGGVLLNFDANYGAVNFAETSDLPENHAHNQLGNSLMQECEDIKRQLPISSYIRPAWDVEELGKVGMEQISIDLGVSRRMYKEKDAFYNPTPMFAIAATKGSCN
;
A
#
# COMPACT_ATOMS: atom_id res chain seq x y z
N HIS A 1 19.98 9.53 -14.96
CA HIS A 1 19.87 10.68 -15.87
C HIS A 1 19.36 11.88 -15.07
N SER A 2 19.79 13.08 -15.37
CA SER A 2 19.41 14.31 -14.64
C SER A 2 18.57 15.27 -15.47
N GLY A 3 17.77 14.74 -16.39
CA GLY A 3 17.09 15.52 -17.41
C GLY A 3 18.06 16.11 -18.43
N ASP A 4 17.51 16.74 -19.45
CA ASP A 4 18.32 17.57 -20.37
C ASP A 4 18.66 18.90 -19.73
N ASP A 5 19.52 19.69 -20.35
CA ASP A 5 20.03 20.97 -19.86
C ASP A 5 18.96 22.07 -19.71
N TYR A 6 17.73 21.80 -20.17
CA TYR A 6 16.58 22.71 -20.10
C TYR A 6 15.38 22.12 -19.31
N GLU A 7 15.46 20.89 -18.78
CA GLU A 7 14.33 20.22 -18.13
C GLU A 7 14.37 20.36 -16.61
N LYS A 8 13.30 20.91 -16.04
CA LYS A 8 13.00 20.79 -14.60
C LYS A 8 12.06 19.63 -14.40
N LEU A 9 12.47 18.62 -13.65
CA LEU A 9 11.72 17.39 -13.46
C LEU A 9 11.40 17.11 -11.99
N THR A 10 10.35 16.33 -11.75
CA THR A 10 10.16 15.58 -10.51
C THR A 10 10.86 14.22 -10.67
N PRO A 11 11.44 13.61 -9.62
CA PRO A 11 12.04 12.29 -9.77
C PRO A 11 11.04 11.23 -10.23
N TYR A 12 11.39 10.45 -11.25
CA TYR A 12 10.58 9.33 -11.72
C TYR A 12 11.45 8.27 -12.42
N VAL A 13 10.85 7.13 -12.76
CA VAL A 13 11.53 6.04 -13.45
C VAL A 13 10.72 5.57 -14.64
N TYR A 14 11.36 5.43 -15.81
CA TYR A 14 10.78 4.71 -16.95
C TYR A 14 11.10 3.22 -16.85
N TYR A 15 10.14 2.39 -17.24
CA TYR A 15 10.39 0.97 -17.54
C TYR A 15 9.97 0.63 -18.97
N ALA A 16 10.67 -0.33 -19.56
CA ALA A 16 10.42 -0.74 -20.94
C ALA A 16 9.03 -1.40 -21.06
N GLY A 17 8.13 -0.83 -21.87
CA GLY A 17 6.76 -1.29 -22.03
C GLY A 17 6.45 -1.97 -23.37
N LYS A 18 7.36 -1.88 -24.35
CA LYS A 18 7.24 -2.47 -25.69
C LYS A 18 8.33 -3.52 -25.92
N ALA A 19 8.36 -4.56 -25.07
CA ALA A 19 9.28 -5.69 -25.15
C ALA A 19 8.51 -6.99 -24.98
N ASP A 20 9.22 -8.11 -24.92
CA ASP A 20 8.64 -9.39 -24.51
C ASP A 20 7.90 -9.24 -23.16
N PRO A 21 6.74 -9.91 -22.95
CA PRO A 21 5.97 -9.76 -21.73
C PRO A 21 6.76 -10.03 -20.44
N GLU A 22 7.64 -11.04 -20.41
CA GLU A 22 8.45 -11.31 -19.22
C GLU A 22 9.53 -10.24 -19.01
N VAL A 23 10.13 -9.71 -20.08
CA VAL A 23 11.09 -8.59 -20.00
C VAL A 23 10.40 -7.32 -19.49
N THR A 24 9.19 -7.02 -20.00
CA THR A 24 8.39 -5.87 -19.54
C THR A 24 8.01 -6.03 -18.07
N LYS A 25 7.58 -7.21 -17.64
CA LYS A 25 7.23 -7.52 -16.26
C LYS A 25 8.41 -7.30 -15.30
N ILE A 26 9.59 -7.86 -15.64
CA ILE A 26 10.79 -7.70 -14.80
C ILE A 26 11.24 -6.24 -14.79
N SER A 27 11.18 -5.53 -15.92
CA SER A 27 11.51 -4.09 -16.01
C SER A 27 10.59 -3.26 -15.10
N ARG A 28 9.29 -3.57 -15.08
CA ARG A 28 8.32 -2.94 -14.17
C ARG A 28 8.67 -3.24 -12.70
N GLN A 29 8.92 -4.49 -12.36
CA GLN A 29 9.31 -4.88 -11.00
C GLN A 29 10.62 -4.20 -10.54
N MET A 30 11.57 -3.97 -11.45
CA MET A 30 12.77 -3.17 -11.19
C MET A 30 12.40 -1.70 -10.90
N ALA A 31 11.49 -1.10 -11.67
CA ALA A 31 11.01 0.26 -11.45
C ALA A 31 10.31 0.41 -10.10
N GLU A 32 9.54 -0.58 -9.68
CA GLU A 32 8.88 -0.63 -8.37
C GLU A 32 9.86 -0.65 -7.18
N GLN A 33 11.17 -0.98 -7.41
CA GLN A 33 12.20 -0.94 -6.36
C GLN A 33 12.80 0.45 -6.14
N VAL A 34 12.50 1.42 -6.99
CA VAL A 34 13.10 2.76 -6.99
C VAL A 34 12.37 3.68 -6.01
N ASP A 35 13.13 4.52 -5.28
CA ASP A 35 12.57 5.46 -4.30
C ASP A 35 12.20 6.80 -4.96
N VAL A 36 11.23 6.77 -5.88
CA VAL A 36 10.69 7.94 -6.61
C VAL A 36 9.16 7.96 -6.53
N PRO A 37 8.52 9.14 -6.67
CA PRO A 37 7.07 9.21 -6.58
C PRO A 37 6.32 8.59 -7.77
N TYR A 38 6.94 8.50 -8.95
CA TYR A 38 6.26 8.07 -10.18
C TYR A 38 7.07 7.08 -10.98
N MET A 39 6.37 6.15 -11.65
CA MET A 39 6.94 5.29 -12.69
C MET A 39 6.12 5.41 -13.98
N VAL A 40 6.77 5.33 -15.11
CA VAL A 40 6.18 5.54 -16.44
C VAL A 40 6.47 4.34 -17.32
N LYS A 41 5.42 3.76 -17.90
CA LYS A 41 5.54 2.74 -18.93
C LYS A 41 5.98 3.39 -20.23
N SER A 42 7.13 3.00 -20.77
CA SER A 42 7.57 3.47 -22.08
C SER A 42 6.75 2.84 -23.19
N GLU A 43 6.18 3.67 -24.06
CA GLU A 43 5.48 3.22 -25.27
C GLU A 43 6.41 3.22 -26.51
N VAL A 44 7.73 3.33 -26.32
CA VAL A 44 8.75 3.31 -27.37
C VAL A 44 9.39 1.91 -27.42
N ALA A 45 9.48 1.33 -28.62
CA ALA A 45 9.97 -0.04 -28.79
C ALA A 45 11.50 -0.16 -28.69
N SER A 46 12.28 0.81 -29.22
CA SER A 46 13.74 0.71 -29.30
C SER A 46 14.48 2.04 -29.16
N GLY A 47 13.79 3.14 -28.96
CA GLY A 47 14.42 4.45 -28.71
C GLY A 47 15.05 4.52 -27.32
N GLY A 48 16.26 5.08 -27.22
CA GLY A 48 17.02 5.12 -25.98
C GLY A 48 17.65 3.78 -25.58
N SER A 49 18.67 3.82 -24.73
CA SER A 49 19.46 2.64 -24.36
C SER A 49 18.65 1.57 -23.62
N TYR A 50 17.76 1.98 -22.72
CA TYR A 50 16.96 1.02 -21.93
C TYR A 50 15.91 0.30 -22.79
N ASN A 51 15.20 0.99 -23.69
CA ASN A 51 14.25 0.33 -24.61
C ASN A 51 14.97 -0.59 -25.59
N TYR A 52 16.16 -0.18 -26.08
CA TYR A 52 16.98 -1.04 -26.93
C TYR A 52 17.43 -2.30 -26.19
N ALA A 53 17.92 -2.17 -24.95
CA ALA A 53 18.28 -3.33 -24.13
C ALA A 53 17.06 -4.29 -23.94
N ALA A 54 15.89 -3.74 -23.65
CA ALA A 54 14.66 -4.54 -23.52
C ALA A 54 14.27 -5.24 -24.82
N SER A 55 14.43 -4.59 -25.98
CA SER A 55 14.18 -5.24 -27.29
C SER A 55 15.14 -6.40 -27.58
N CYS A 56 16.31 -6.42 -26.91
CA CYS A 56 17.26 -7.53 -26.93
C CYS A 56 17.04 -8.57 -25.81
N GLY A 57 15.91 -8.52 -25.11
CA GLY A 57 15.57 -9.47 -24.04
C GLY A 57 16.19 -9.14 -22.68
N ILE A 58 16.71 -7.93 -22.46
CA ILE A 58 17.37 -7.52 -21.22
C ILE A 58 16.43 -6.57 -20.45
N PRO A 59 15.87 -6.98 -19.28
CA PRO A 59 15.06 -6.10 -18.45
C PRO A 59 15.79 -4.83 -18.07
N SER A 60 15.14 -3.66 -18.21
CA SER A 60 15.81 -2.38 -18.12
C SER A 60 14.87 -1.25 -17.71
N VAL A 61 15.46 -0.25 -17.02
CA VAL A 61 14.79 0.96 -16.54
C VAL A 61 15.67 2.18 -16.85
N LEU A 62 15.04 3.37 -16.88
CA LEU A 62 15.72 4.65 -16.92
C LEU A 62 15.31 5.48 -15.71
N LEU A 63 16.28 5.80 -14.85
CA LEU A 63 16.10 6.64 -13.67
C LEU A 63 16.27 8.12 -14.03
N GLU A 64 15.25 8.92 -13.75
CA GLU A 64 15.28 10.38 -13.95
C GLU A 64 15.28 11.07 -12.59
N ARG A 65 16.36 11.77 -12.26
CA ARG A 65 16.56 12.54 -11.02
C ARG A 65 17.38 13.79 -11.30
N GLY A 66 17.25 14.80 -10.44
CA GLY A 66 17.91 16.10 -10.62
C GLY A 66 17.10 17.02 -11.53
N GLY A 67 17.71 17.53 -12.57
CA GLY A 67 17.10 18.41 -13.58
C GLY A 67 18.10 19.43 -14.08
N MET A 68 17.88 20.02 -15.25
CA MET A 68 18.76 21.01 -15.88
C MET A 68 20.19 20.48 -16.16
N GLY A 69 20.35 19.15 -16.31
CA GLY A 69 21.66 18.53 -16.39
C GLY A 69 22.52 18.62 -15.12
N ASP A 70 21.98 19.16 -14.04
CA ASP A 70 22.67 19.40 -12.77
C ASP A 70 22.52 18.23 -11.80
N TRP A 71 23.37 18.20 -10.79
CA TRP A 71 23.36 17.18 -9.74
C TRP A 71 23.91 17.73 -8.42
N ASP A 72 23.48 17.13 -7.33
CA ASP A 72 24.06 17.36 -6.02
C ASP A 72 24.42 16.03 -5.31
N THR A 73 25.03 16.16 -4.14
CA THR A 73 25.46 14.98 -3.36
C THR A 73 24.29 14.10 -2.92
N GLU A 74 23.12 14.68 -2.64
CA GLU A 74 21.95 13.92 -2.21
C GLU A 74 21.31 13.17 -3.38
N GLU A 75 21.24 13.77 -4.56
CA GLU A 75 20.78 13.08 -5.77
C GLU A 75 21.68 11.90 -6.14
N VAL A 76 23.01 12.06 -6.02
CA VAL A 76 23.97 10.95 -6.24
C VAL A 76 23.75 9.84 -5.21
N ARG A 77 23.51 10.17 -3.95
CA ARG A 77 23.21 9.18 -2.90
C ARG A 77 21.91 8.45 -3.18
N SER A 78 20.87 9.17 -3.58
CA SER A 78 19.57 8.64 -3.94
C SER A 78 19.68 7.69 -5.14
N MET A 79 20.36 8.10 -6.20
CA MET A 79 20.61 7.25 -7.37
C MET A 79 21.35 5.95 -6.99
N LYS A 80 22.36 6.02 -6.10
CA LYS A 80 23.06 4.84 -5.60
C LYS A 80 22.16 3.92 -4.77
N ARG A 81 21.24 4.47 -3.97
CA ARG A 81 20.24 3.67 -3.22
C ARG A 81 19.32 2.93 -4.18
N ASP A 82 18.81 3.61 -5.20
CA ASP A 82 17.91 3.06 -6.20
C ASP A 82 18.57 1.90 -6.96
N VAL A 83 19.78 2.11 -7.47
CA VAL A 83 20.52 1.04 -8.16
C VAL A 83 20.77 -0.17 -7.25
N ARG A 84 21.13 0.05 -5.97
CA ARG A 84 21.30 -1.06 -5.03
C ARG A 84 19.99 -1.78 -4.72
N SER A 85 18.86 -1.07 -4.71
CA SER A 85 17.55 -1.68 -4.52
C SER A 85 17.17 -2.58 -5.69
N ILE A 86 17.44 -2.14 -6.92
CA ILE A 86 17.25 -2.96 -8.12
C ILE A 86 18.19 -4.19 -8.09
N LEU A 87 19.47 -4.00 -7.79
CA LEU A 87 20.45 -5.11 -7.74
C LEU A 87 20.08 -6.14 -6.66
N ARG A 88 19.50 -5.69 -5.54
CA ARG A 88 19.00 -6.59 -4.49
C ARG A 88 17.80 -7.38 -4.98
N PHE A 89 16.83 -6.71 -5.61
CA PHE A 89 15.69 -7.38 -6.22
C PHE A 89 16.11 -8.47 -7.22
N LEU A 90 17.14 -8.20 -8.01
CA LEU A 90 17.70 -9.16 -8.97
C LEU A 90 18.60 -10.26 -8.33
N GLY A 91 18.78 -10.26 -7.02
CA GLY A 91 19.65 -11.22 -6.32
C GLY A 91 21.17 -11.02 -6.57
N ILE A 92 21.57 -9.85 -7.10
CA ILE A 92 22.98 -9.54 -7.44
C ILE A 92 23.70 -8.89 -6.25
N TYR A 93 22.98 -8.22 -5.36
CA TYR A 93 23.53 -7.51 -4.21
C TYR A 93 22.88 -7.97 -2.92
N ASP A 94 23.70 -8.50 -2.01
CA ASP A 94 23.29 -9.00 -0.69
C ASP A 94 23.53 -7.93 0.39
N GLY A 95 22.73 -6.89 0.41
CA GLY A 95 22.79 -5.79 1.38
C GLY A 95 21.44 -5.50 2.01
N HIS A 96 21.45 -4.80 3.15
CA HIS A 96 20.20 -4.41 3.81
C HIS A 96 19.36 -3.49 2.94
N ALA A 97 18.02 -3.65 3.04
CA ALA A 97 17.07 -2.76 2.40
C ALA A 97 17.20 -1.33 2.99
N SER A 98 17.20 -0.33 2.13
CA SER A 98 17.10 1.06 2.55
C SER A 98 15.63 1.42 2.77
N LEU A 99 15.34 2.24 3.77
CA LEU A 99 14.01 2.85 3.91
C LEU A 99 13.73 3.67 2.65
N ARG A 100 12.54 3.49 2.10
CA ARG A 100 12.04 4.26 0.96
C ARG A 100 11.09 5.33 1.45
N LYS A 101 11.14 6.49 0.82
CA LYS A 101 10.19 7.58 1.02
C LYS A 101 8.97 7.45 0.12
N TYR A 102 9.16 6.88 -1.08
CA TYR A 102 8.15 6.78 -2.11
C TYR A 102 7.98 5.34 -2.59
N TYR A 103 6.78 5.05 -3.06
CA TYR A 103 6.43 3.90 -3.86
C TYR A 103 5.88 4.44 -5.18
N PRO A 104 6.52 4.15 -6.32
CA PRO A 104 6.17 4.80 -7.57
C PRO A 104 4.71 4.55 -7.97
N LEU A 105 3.95 5.64 -8.12
CA LEU A 105 2.63 5.59 -8.74
C LEU A 105 2.79 5.44 -10.25
N ASN A 106 1.97 4.60 -10.86
CA ASN A 106 2.04 4.38 -12.30
C ASN A 106 1.45 5.58 -13.04
N VAL A 107 2.20 6.16 -13.99
CA VAL A 107 1.76 7.25 -14.85
C VAL A 107 1.60 6.73 -16.27
N THR A 108 0.41 6.88 -16.81
CA THR A 108 0.00 6.41 -18.14
C THR A 108 -0.44 7.57 -19.04
N GLN A 109 -0.68 7.29 -20.32
CA GLN A 109 -1.14 8.28 -21.28
C GLN A 109 -0.29 9.55 -21.28
N VAL A 110 1.03 9.39 -21.21
CA VAL A 110 1.97 10.50 -21.13
C VAL A 110 1.89 11.34 -22.39
N GLN A 111 1.72 12.65 -22.21
CA GLN A 111 1.71 13.67 -23.26
C GLN A 111 3.01 14.45 -23.21
N TYR A 112 3.64 14.60 -24.36
CA TYR A 112 4.84 15.41 -24.56
C TYR A 112 4.44 16.60 -25.42
N GLN A 113 4.17 17.74 -24.80
CA GLN A 113 3.77 18.94 -25.53
C GLN A 113 4.99 19.75 -25.94
N SER A 114 5.04 20.06 -27.22
CA SER A 114 6.00 21.00 -27.82
C SER A 114 5.34 22.33 -28.13
N ALA A 115 6.12 23.40 -28.12
CA ALA A 115 5.63 24.75 -28.43
C ALA A 115 5.22 24.88 -29.90
N SER A 116 4.03 25.41 -30.19
CA SER A 116 3.60 25.73 -31.56
C SER A 116 4.24 27.03 -32.10
N TYR A 117 4.76 27.85 -31.18
CA TYR A 117 5.36 29.15 -31.48
C TYR A 117 6.69 29.31 -30.74
N THR A 118 7.63 30.01 -31.35
CA THR A 118 8.83 30.50 -30.63
C THR A 118 8.39 31.68 -29.76
N GLY A 119 8.75 31.65 -28.47
CA GLY A 119 8.35 32.67 -27.51
C GLY A 119 8.92 32.43 -26.11
N MET A 120 8.23 32.97 -25.14
CA MET A 120 8.58 32.83 -23.72
C MET A 120 7.55 31.95 -23.04
N TRP A 121 8.04 30.86 -22.38
CA TRP A 121 7.22 29.91 -21.63
C TRP A 121 6.98 30.38 -20.20
N TYR A 122 5.73 30.49 -19.81
CA TYR A 122 5.27 30.85 -18.48
C TYR A 122 4.50 29.68 -17.85
N PRO A 123 5.16 28.77 -17.13
CA PRO A 123 4.49 27.65 -16.48
C PRO A 123 3.60 28.14 -15.35
N GLN A 124 2.40 27.58 -15.25
CA GLN A 124 1.46 27.79 -14.13
C GLN A 124 1.52 26.66 -13.11
N LYS A 125 2.17 25.55 -13.44
CA LYS A 125 2.42 24.38 -12.61
C LYS A 125 3.92 24.08 -12.57
N LYS A 126 4.34 23.34 -11.54
CA LYS A 126 5.71 22.85 -11.40
C LYS A 126 5.76 21.36 -11.66
N ALA A 127 6.94 20.82 -11.95
CA ALA A 127 7.14 19.37 -11.95
C ALA A 127 6.77 18.77 -10.58
N GLY A 128 5.94 17.72 -10.61
CA GLY A 128 5.34 17.11 -9.43
C GLY A 128 3.96 17.65 -9.02
N ASP A 129 3.53 18.80 -9.56
CA ASP A 129 2.18 19.32 -9.27
C ASP A 129 1.11 18.48 -9.95
N LEU A 130 0.01 18.27 -9.24
CA LEU A 130 -1.20 17.67 -9.77
C LEU A 130 -2.04 18.73 -10.52
N PHE A 131 -2.83 18.26 -11.48
CA PHE A 131 -3.75 19.10 -12.25
C PHE A 131 -5.01 18.31 -12.62
N THR A 132 -6.07 19.03 -13.01
CA THR A 132 -7.33 18.47 -13.49
C THR A 132 -7.50 18.73 -14.97
N GLU A 133 -8.38 17.96 -15.62
CA GLU A 133 -8.72 18.15 -17.03
C GLU A 133 -9.17 19.58 -17.32
N GLY A 134 -8.68 20.15 -18.42
CA GLY A 134 -8.97 21.52 -18.84
C GLY A 134 -8.18 22.61 -18.11
N GLU A 135 -7.37 22.27 -17.12
CA GLU A 135 -6.53 23.22 -16.41
C GLU A 135 -5.38 23.73 -17.30
N ILE A 136 -5.07 25.03 -17.19
CA ILE A 136 -3.96 25.64 -17.94
C ILE A 136 -2.65 25.32 -17.21
N LEU A 137 -1.78 24.57 -17.90
CA LEU A 137 -0.46 24.18 -17.38
C LEU A 137 0.58 25.29 -17.54
N GLY A 138 0.37 26.17 -18.50
CA GLY A 138 1.21 27.31 -18.82
C GLY A 138 0.82 27.96 -20.15
N TYR A 139 1.55 28.99 -20.52
CA TYR A 139 1.33 29.69 -21.80
C TYR A 139 2.64 30.19 -22.41
N VAL A 140 2.66 30.30 -23.76
CA VAL A 140 3.74 30.91 -24.50
C VAL A 140 3.32 32.34 -24.86
N LYS A 141 4.19 33.31 -24.59
CA LYS A 141 4.00 34.74 -24.95
C LYS A 141 5.05 35.22 -25.94
N ASP A 142 4.70 36.27 -26.70
CA ASP A 142 5.67 37.05 -27.47
C ASP A 142 6.38 38.09 -26.59
N TYR A 143 7.25 38.89 -27.20
CA TYR A 143 7.96 39.99 -26.53
C TYR A 143 7.08 41.19 -26.19
N GLU A 144 5.86 41.27 -26.74
CA GLU A 144 4.85 42.29 -26.44
C GLU A 144 3.87 41.84 -25.37
N ASP A 145 4.12 40.69 -24.73
CA ASP A 145 3.30 40.07 -23.66
C ASP A 145 1.93 39.51 -24.16
N ASN A 146 1.77 39.35 -25.49
CA ASN A 146 0.57 38.69 -26.03
C ASN A 146 0.69 37.18 -25.87
N ILE A 147 -0.38 36.51 -25.46
CA ILE A 147 -0.44 35.04 -25.36
C ILE A 147 -0.56 34.47 -26.78
N LEU A 148 0.44 33.69 -27.20
CA LEU A 148 0.47 32.98 -28.47
C LEU A 148 -0.16 31.59 -28.37
N GLU A 149 -0.04 30.93 -27.22
CA GLU A 149 -0.51 29.57 -27.00
C GLU A 149 -0.78 29.32 -25.50
N ASN A 150 -1.85 28.56 -25.21
CA ASN A 150 -2.13 27.99 -23.91
C ASN A 150 -1.85 26.48 -23.94
N SER A 151 -1.05 25.98 -23.02
CA SER A 151 -0.92 24.55 -22.77
C SER A 151 -2.04 24.13 -21.83
N VAL A 152 -2.94 23.26 -22.28
CA VAL A 152 -4.12 22.81 -21.53
C VAL A 152 -3.99 21.32 -21.28
N ALA A 153 -4.36 20.88 -20.09
CA ALA A 153 -4.36 19.48 -19.68
C ALA A 153 -5.49 18.69 -20.36
N TYR A 154 -5.17 17.52 -20.93
CA TYR A 154 -6.12 16.60 -21.58
C TYR A 154 -6.63 15.49 -20.65
N GLY A 155 -6.66 15.70 -19.35
CA GLY A 155 -7.11 14.77 -18.31
C GLY A 155 -6.46 15.11 -17.00
N ASP A 156 -6.89 14.49 -15.91
CA ASP A 156 -6.29 14.64 -14.60
C ASP A 156 -4.92 13.94 -14.55
N GLY A 157 -3.94 14.52 -13.83
CA GLY A 157 -2.62 13.91 -13.78
C GLY A 157 -1.55 14.66 -13.00
N VAL A 158 -0.30 14.42 -13.38
CA VAL A 158 0.89 15.01 -12.77
C VAL A 158 1.87 15.50 -13.83
N ILE A 159 2.51 16.64 -13.56
CA ILE A 159 3.62 17.16 -14.37
C ILE A 159 4.87 16.33 -14.08
N LEU A 160 5.44 15.66 -15.08
CA LEU A 160 6.68 14.91 -14.97
C LEU A 160 7.90 15.85 -15.10
N TYR A 161 7.92 16.64 -16.16
CA TYR A 161 8.92 17.67 -16.35
C TYR A 161 8.39 18.84 -17.19
N GLN A 162 9.12 19.95 -17.20
CA GLN A 162 8.84 21.12 -18.03
C GLN A 162 10.11 21.89 -18.39
N ALA A 163 10.03 22.69 -19.42
CA ALA A 163 11.11 23.58 -19.80
C ALA A 163 11.47 24.52 -18.63
N GLY A 164 12.73 24.51 -18.24
CA GLY A 164 13.31 25.35 -17.18
C GLY A 164 13.77 26.70 -17.69
N SER A 165 13.99 26.85 -19.01
CA SER A 165 14.31 28.11 -19.66
C SER A 165 13.06 28.93 -19.93
N LEU A 166 13.20 30.25 -19.90
CA LEU A 166 12.12 31.15 -20.29
C LEU A 166 11.84 31.05 -21.81
N GLN A 167 12.88 30.92 -22.62
CA GLN A 167 12.74 30.80 -24.07
C GLN A 167 12.35 29.38 -24.47
N VAL A 168 11.36 29.25 -25.34
CA VAL A 168 11.02 28.03 -26.07
C VAL A 168 11.02 28.31 -27.57
N LEU A 169 11.52 27.33 -28.32
CA LEU A 169 11.51 27.38 -29.78
C LEU A 169 10.29 26.63 -30.30
N LYS A 170 9.80 27.04 -31.45
CA LYS A 170 8.77 26.25 -32.15
C LYS A 170 9.25 24.80 -32.31
N ASP A 171 8.36 23.85 -32.06
CA ASP A 171 8.60 22.41 -32.06
C ASP A 171 9.54 21.91 -30.93
N GLY A 172 10.05 22.84 -30.09
CA GLY A 172 10.83 22.49 -28.89
C GLY A 172 9.93 22.00 -27.73
N PRO A 173 10.48 21.14 -26.84
CA PRO A 173 9.72 20.58 -25.74
C PRO A 173 9.33 21.66 -24.72
N MET A 174 8.14 21.57 -24.20
CA MET A 174 7.55 22.53 -23.25
C MET A 174 7.25 21.87 -21.90
N VAL A 175 6.39 20.85 -21.93
CA VAL A 175 5.92 20.15 -20.74
C VAL A 175 5.58 18.70 -21.06
N ALA A 176 5.96 17.80 -20.16
CA ALA A 176 5.51 16.43 -20.17
C ALA A 176 4.68 16.14 -18.91
N TYR A 177 3.54 15.52 -19.12
CA TYR A 177 2.62 15.16 -18.05
C TYR A 177 1.89 13.86 -18.39
N GLY A 178 1.33 13.21 -17.40
CA GLY A 178 0.56 12.00 -17.64
C GLY A 178 -0.48 11.78 -16.56
N ARG A 179 -1.43 10.91 -16.87
CA ARG A 179 -2.48 10.50 -15.96
C ARG A 179 -1.89 9.57 -14.90
N ILE A 180 -2.12 9.87 -13.62
CA ILE A 180 -1.85 8.89 -12.57
C ILE A 180 -2.88 7.78 -12.76
N SER A 181 -2.39 6.62 -13.19
CA SER A 181 -3.21 5.42 -13.25
C SER A 181 -3.08 4.75 -11.88
N TYR A 182 -4.13 4.84 -11.12
CA TYR A 182 -4.40 3.80 -10.17
C TYR A 182 -4.82 2.60 -11.04
N GLU A 183 -3.87 1.84 -11.62
CA GLU A 183 -4.23 0.54 -12.17
C GLU A 183 -5.07 -0.12 -11.08
N GLU A 184 -6.21 -0.72 -11.47
CA GLU A 184 -6.94 -1.62 -10.59
C GLU A 184 -5.88 -2.45 -9.88
N ASP A 185 -5.75 -2.24 -8.58
CA ASP A 185 -4.60 -2.74 -7.85
C ASP A 185 -4.67 -4.26 -7.85
N ASP A 186 -4.05 -4.90 -8.83
CA ASP A 186 -4.07 -6.36 -8.97
C ASP A 186 -3.56 -7.05 -7.70
N ARG A 187 -2.89 -6.28 -6.81
CA ARG A 187 -2.50 -6.75 -5.48
C ARG A 187 -3.72 -7.14 -4.65
N LYS A 188 -4.80 -6.36 -4.68
CA LYS A 188 -6.05 -6.72 -3.97
C LYS A 188 -6.69 -7.96 -4.53
N GLU A 189 -6.71 -8.10 -5.85
CA GLU A 189 -7.20 -9.33 -6.51
C GLU A 189 -6.33 -10.55 -6.15
N LYS A 190 -5.00 -10.40 -6.17
CA LYS A 190 -4.06 -11.46 -5.76
C LYS A 190 -4.23 -11.82 -4.28
N ILE A 191 -4.39 -10.81 -3.41
CA ILE A 191 -4.65 -11.01 -1.98
C ILE A 191 -5.96 -11.77 -1.78
N ALA A 192 -7.06 -11.33 -2.42
CA ALA A 192 -8.35 -12.00 -2.33
C ALA A 192 -8.27 -13.43 -2.86
N ALA A 193 -7.62 -13.66 -4.02
CA ALA A 193 -7.42 -14.99 -4.59
C ALA A 193 -6.61 -15.93 -3.67
N TYR A 194 -5.56 -15.40 -3.02
CA TYR A 194 -4.79 -16.15 -2.03
C TYR A 194 -5.66 -16.55 -0.82
N TRP A 195 -6.41 -15.60 -0.26
CA TRP A 195 -7.27 -15.86 0.91
C TRP A 195 -8.47 -16.74 0.56
N THR A 196 -8.98 -16.69 -0.68
CA THR A 196 -9.97 -17.67 -1.19
C THR A 196 -9.43 -19.10 -1.07
N LYS A 197 -8.20 -19.36 -1.51
CA LYS A 197 -7.55 -20.69 -1.38
C LYS A 197 -7.36 -21.12 0.07
N ARG A 198 -7.33 -20.17 1.01
CA ARG A 198 -7.14 -20.40 2.44
C ARG A 198 -8.44 -20.49 3.23
N SER A 199 -9.58 -20.11 2.65
CA SER A 199 -10.83 -19.87 3.37
C SER A 199 -11.32 -21.10 4.16
N ASP A 200 -11.29 -22.30 3.57
CA ASP A 200 -11.76 -23.53 4.23
C ASP A 200 -10.82 -23.94 5.37
N SER A 201 -9.50 -23.88 5.15
CA SER A 201 -8.53 -24.18 6.20
C SER A 201 -8.61 -23.19 7.37
N PHE A 202 -8.93 -21.92 7.08
CA PHE A 202 -9.17 -20.91 8.10
C PHE A 202 -10.48 -21.16 8.87
N LEU A 203 -11.53 -21.59 8.21
CA LEU A 203 -12.79 -21.95 8.87
C LEU A 203 -12.56 -23.02 9.92
N GLU A 204 -11.89 -24.13 9.56
CA GLU A 204 -11.60 -25.21 10.49
C GLU A 204 -10.71 -24.73 11.66
N GLN A 205 -9.67 -23.92 11.36
CA GLN A 205 -8.80 -23.38 12.39
C GLN A 205 -9.57 -22.45 13.36
N ARG A 206 -10.42 -21.56 12.87
CA ARG A 206 -11.18 -20.62 13.71
C ARG A 206 -12.29 -21.31 14.49
N ARG A 207 -12.93 -22.32 13.92
CA ARG A 207 -13.87 -23.19 14.64
C ARG A 207 -13.18 -23.83 15.85
N ALA A 208 -12.01 -24.42 15.67
CA ALA A 208 -11.25 -25.02 16.77
C ALA A 208 -10.76 -23.97 17.79
N GLU A 209 -10.33 -22.79 17.32
CA GLU A 209 -9.87 -21.69 18.17
C GLU A 209 -10.97 -21.16 19.08
N LEU A 210 -12.23 -21.03 18.58
CA LEU A 210 -13.38 -20.58 19.36
C LEU A 210 -13.72 -21.50 20.54
N HIS A 211 -13.37 -22.78 20.44
CA HIS A 211 -13.61 -23.78 21.49
C HIS A 211 -12.36 -24.09 22.33
N SER A 212 -11.31 -23.28 22.19
CA SER A 212 -10.07 -23.44 22.92
C SER A 212 -9.91 -22.40 24.04
N ALA A 213 -9.00 -22.64 24.97
CA ALA A 213 -8.63 -21.67 26.01
C ALA A 213 -8.06 -20.35 25.42
N LEU A 214 -7.70 -20.33 24.13
CA LEU A 214 -7.21 -19.14 23.47
C LEU A 214 -8.34 -18.11 23.25
N ALA A 215 -9.59 -18.57 23.05
CA ALA A 215 -10.74 -17.68 22.95
C ALA A 215 -10.95 -16.85 24.22
N ASP A 216 -10.88 -17.48 25.39
CA ASP A 216 -10.99 -16.78 26.68
C ASP A 216 -9.84 -15.79 26.89
N ARG A 217 -8.61 -16.19 26.52
CA ARG A 217 -7.44 -15.29 26.58
C ARG A 217 -7.60 -14.07 25.68
N TRP A 218 -8.13 -14.23 24.46
CA TRP A 218 -8.44 -13.10 23.58
C TRP A 218 -9.52 -12.19 24.17
N LEU A 219 -10.58 -12.73 24.77
CA LEU A 219 -11.58 -11.92 25.44
C LEU A 219 -11.00 -11.10 26.60
N GLU A 220 -10.17 -11.73 27.44
CA GLU A 220 -9.48 -11.03 28.53
C GLU A 220 -8.57 -9.92 28.00
N GLU A 221 -7.87 -10.17 26.89
CA GLU A 221 -6.97 -9.20 26.27
C GLU A 221 -7.74 -8.01 25.71
N ILE A 222 -8.79 -8.26 24.92
CA ILE A 222 -9.61 -7.22 24.29
C ILE A 222 -10.32 -6.36 25.34
N ARG A 223 -10.86 -6.96 26.41
CA ARG A 223 -11.58 -6.25 27.49
C ARG A 223 -10.76 -5.15 28.15
N LYS A 224 -9.43 -5.25 28.16
CA LYS A 224 -8.56 -4.21 28.73
C LYS A 224 -8.71 -2.85 28.07
N TYR A 225 -9.16 -2.85 26.83
CA TYR A 225 -9.19 -1.65 25.97
C TYR A 225 -10.61 -1.22 25.62
N LEU A 226 -11.63 -2.08 25.88
CA LEU A 226 -13.00 -1.73 25.54
C LEU A 226 -13.56 -0.66 26.48
N PRO A 227 -14.37 0.29 25.97
CA PRO A 227 -15.14 1.20 26.81
C PRO A 227 -16.08 0.44 27.74
N GLU A 228 -16.35 0.99 28.95
CA GLU A 228 -17.26 0.37 29.94
C GLU A 228 -18.74 0.29 29.48
N LYS A 229 -19.11 1.05 28.44
CA LYS A 229 -20.46 1.07 27.88
C LYS A 229 -20.83 -0.29 27.25
N THR A 230 -22.04 -0.77 27.49
CA THR A 230 -22.59 -2.00 26.89
C THR A 230 -24.04 -1.79 26.47
N PRO A 231 -24.50 -2.23 25.27
CA PRO A 231 -23.72 -2.84 24.20
C PRO A 231 -22.89 -1.81 23.42
N LEU A 232 -21.75 -2.23 22.91
CA LEU A 232 -20.93 -1.46 21.96
C LEU A 232 -21.32 -1.81 20.52
N ARG A 233 -21.19 -0.84 19.60
CA ARG A 233 -21.16 -1.09 18.16
C ARG A 233 -19.71 -1.26 17.74
N ILE A 234 -19.36 -2.46 17.30
CA ILE A 234 -17.99 -2.86 16.99
C ILE A 234 -17.88 -3.22 15.52
N LEU A 235 -16.84 -2.71 14.84
CA LEU A 235 -16.46 -3.11 13.51
C LEU A 235 -15.19 -3.97 13.60
N ASP A 236 -15.25 -5.21 13.12
CA ASP A 236 -14.11 -6.13 12.97
C ASP A 236 -13.65 -6.09 11.51
N VAL A 237 -12.54 -5.39 11.24
CA VAL A 237 -12.02 -5.18 9.88
C VAL A 237 -11.03 -6.28 9.54
N GLY A 238 -11.22 -6.93 8.37
CA GLY A 238 -10.47 -8.12 7.99
C GLY A 238 -10.83 -9.30 8.89
N CYS A 239 -12.12 -9.52 9.12
CA CYS A 239 -12.63 -10.49 10.08
C CYS A 239 -12.30 -11.95 9.71
N GLY A 240 -11.88 -12.22 8.45
CA GLY A 240 -11.67 -13.56 7.93
C GLY A 240 -12.93 -14.38 8.10
N THR A 241 -12.82 -15.54 8.75
CA THR A 241 -13.96 -16.41 9.05
C THR A 241 -14.68 -16.06 10.37
N GLY A 242 -14.54 -14.81 10.85
CA GLY A 242 -15.39 -14.21 11.87
C GLY A 242 -15.02 -14.46 13.32
N PHE A 243 -13.79 -14.86 13.65
CA PHE A 243 -13.42 -15.22 15.02
C PHE A 243 -13.69 -14.12 16.06
N PHE A 244 -13.16 -12.89 15.85
CA PHE A 244 -13.42 -11.78 16.79
C PHE A 244 -14.86 -11.31 16.74
N THR A 245 -15.47 -11.26 15.53
CA THR A 245 -16.87 -10.90 15.36
C THR A 245 -17.78 -11.77 16.20
N ILE A 246 -17.65 -13.10 16.11
CA ILE A 246 -18.45 -14.08 16.87
C ILE A 246 -18.15 -13.99 18.36
N LEU A 247 -16.87 -13.92 18.72
CA LEU A 247 -16.41 -13.87 20.10
C LEU A 247 -17.00 -12.67 20.86
N LEU A 248 -17.02 -11.50 20.23
CA LEU A 248 -17.53 -10.25 20.82
C LEU A 248 -19.08 -10.19 20.78
N ALA A 249 -19.70 -10.75 19.75
CA ALA A 249 -21.16 -10.84 19.69
C ALA A 249 -21.73 -11.77 20.78
N LYS A 250 -21.03 -12.85 21.14
CA LYS A 250 -21.34 -13.70 22.32
C LYS A 250 -21.32 -12.92 23.64
N GLN A 251 -20.65 -11.78 23.71
CA GLN A 251 -20.63 -10.91 24.89
C GLN A 251 -21.76 -9.87 24.88
N GLY A 252 -22.67 -9.93 23.89
CA GLY A 252 -23.82 -9.04 23.79
C GLY A 252 -23.55 -7.72 23.08
N HIS A 253 -22.39 -7.59 22.38
CA HIS A 253 -22.10 -6.44 21.54
C HIS A 253 -22.78 -6.56 20.18
N GLN A 254 -23.01 -5.40 19.52
CA GLN A 254 -23.47 -5.32 18.13
C GLN A 254 -22.22 -5.30 17.23
N VAL A 255 -21.90 -6.41 16.57
CA VAL A 255 -20.67 -6.57 15.83
C VAL A 255 -20.94 -6.77 14.35
N THR A 256 -20.25 -6.00 13.51
CA THR A 256 -20.19 -6.17 12.07
C THR A 256 -18.78 -6.58 11.70
N GLY A 257 -18.62 -7.73 11.03
CA GLY A 257 -17.35 -8.17 10.45
C GLY A 257 -17.27 -7.82 8.97
N THR A 258 -16.12 -7.34 8.51
CA THR A 258 -15.86 -7.09 7.08
C THR A 258 -14.63 -7.80 6.62
N ASP A 259 -14.65 -8.34 5.40
CA ASP A 259 -13.48 -8.92 4.72
C ASP A 259 -13.58 -8.69 3.22
N LEU A 260 -12.44 -8.54 2.55
CA LEU A 260 -12.38 -8.35 1.10
C LEU A 260 -12.78 -9.63 0.34
N THR A 261 -12.57 -10.80 0.95
CA THR A 261 -12.70 -12.12 0.31
C THR A 261 -14.11 -12.69 0.50
N PRO A 262 -14.90 -12.88 -0.59
CA PRO A 262 -16.27 -13.41 -0.49
C PRO A 262 -16.36 -14.75 0.24
N ASP A 263 -15.40 -15.67 0.01
CA ASP A 263 -15.38 -17.00 0.62
C ASP A 263 -15.10 -16.94 2.13
N MET A 264 -14.28 -15.99 2.60
CA MET A 264 -14.10 -15.72 4.02
C MET A 264 -15.39 -15.28 4.68
N VAL A 265 -16.10 -14.33 4.06
CA VAL A 265 -17.39 -13.83 4.55
C VAL A 265 -18.46 -14.93 4.55
N ALA A 266 -18.50 -15.78 3.51
CA ALA A 266 -19.42 -16.91 3.45
C ALA A 266 -19.15 -17.90 4.59
N ASN A 267 -17.89 -18.24 4.83
CA ASN A 267 -17.45 -19.11 5.91
C ASN A 267 -17.71 -18.50 7.31
N ALA A 268 -17.54 -17.18 7.45
CA ALA A 268 -17.88 -16.47 8.70
C ALA A 268 -19.38 -16.58 9.04
N ARG A 269 -20.26 -16.45 8.04
CA ARG A 269 -21.71 -16.64 8.21
C ARG A 269 -22.06 -18.08 8.61
N ILE A 270 -21.37 -19.07 8.04
CA ILE A 270 -21.54 -20.48 8.42
C ILE A 270 -21.16 -20.67 9.89
N LEU A 271 -19.99 -20.20 10.28
CA LEU A 271 -19.47 -20.34 11.65
C LEU A 271 -20.38 -19.62 12.67
N ALA A 272 -20.85 -18.41 12.38
CA ALA A 272 -21.77 -17.68 13.26
C ALA A 272 -23.09 -18.42 13.46
N LYS A 273 -23.61 -19.05 12.40
CA LYS A 273 -24.80 -19.88 12.48
C LYS A 273 -24.57 -21.15 13.32
N GLU A 274 -23.46 -21.81 13.17
CA GLU A 274 -23.07 -22.97 14.00
C GLU A 274 -22.97 -22.59 15.48
N GLU A 275 -22.43 -21.40 15.75
CA GLU A 275 -22.24 -20.87 17.09
C GLU A 275 -23.54 -20.23 17.69
N LEU A 276 -24.65 -20.20 16.91
CA LEU A 276 -25.93 -19.61 17.28
C LEU A 276 -25.84 -18.14 17.70
N VAL A 277 -24.96 -17.36 17.02
CA VAL A 277 -24.70 -15.97 17.32
C VAL A 277 -25.29 -15.08 16.22
N ASN A 278 -25.94 -13.99 16.62
CA ASN A 278 -26.42 -12.98 15.68
C ASN A 278 -25.39 -11.86 15.54
N CYS A 279 -24.77 -11.77 14.35
CA CYS A 279 -23.85 -10.72 13.95
C CYS A 279 -23.88 -10.54 12.43
N ASP A 280 -23.43 -9.39 11.96
CA ASP A 280 -23.46 -9.06 10.54
C ASP A 280 -22.10 -9.26 9.89
N PHE A 281 -22.12 -9.65 8.59
CA PHE A 281 -20.90 -9.80 7.79
C PHE A 281 -21.10 -9.19 6.40
N GLU A 282 -20.13 -8.35 5.98
CA GLU A 282 -20.17 -7.68 4.69
C GLU A 282 -18.86 -7.89 3.92
N ILE A 283 -18.97 -8.04 2.60
CA ILE A 283 -17.79 -8.04 1.72
C ILE A 283 -17.41 -6.57 1.53
N MET A 284 -16.21 -6.19 2.00
CA MET A 284 -15.79 -4.80 1.98
C MET A 284 -14.27 -4.67 2.00
N ASP A 285 -13.78 -3.65 1.29
CA ASP A 285 -12.38 -3.26 1.31
C ASP A 285 -12.05 -2.47 2.59
N ALA A 286 -11.06 -2.93 3.33
CA ALA A 286 -10.59 -2.28 4.57
C ALA A 286 -10.06 -0.85 4.37
N GLU A 287 -9.64 -0.52 3.15
CA GLU A 287 -9.13 0.79 2.77
C GLU A 287 -10.22 1.74 2.26
N HIS A 288 -11.45 1.23 2.01
CA HIS A 288 -12.61 1.99 1.52
C HIS A 288 -13.90 1.47 2.14
N LEU A 289 -14.19 1.93 3.36
CA LEU A 289 -15.36 1.48 4.11
C LEU A 289 -16.64 2.24 3.70
N SER A 290 -17.69 1.50 3.34
CA SER A 290 -19.00 2.08 2.94
C SER A 290 -19.84 2.58 4.12
N PHE A 291 -19.33 2.54 5.34
CA PHE A 291 -20.02 3.04 6.53
C PHE A 291 -19.94 4.56 6.64
N ALA A 292 -20.99 5.16 7.22
CA ALA A 292 -20.98 6.59 7.51
C ALA A 292 -19.94 6.94 8.60
N ASP A 293 -19.51 8.19 8.62
CA ASP A 293 -18.63 8.73 9.65
C ASP A 293 -19.23 8.51 11.04
N ASN A 294 -18.40 8.29 12.04
CA ASN A 294 -18.80 8.22 13.45
C ASN A 294 -19.87 7.13 13.73
N SER A 295 -19.77 5.97 13.07
CA SER A 295 -20.74 4.88 13.18
C SER A 295 -20.44 3.90 14.31
N PHE A 296 -19.18 3.70 14.68
CA PHE A 296 -18.75 2.65 15.59
C PHE A 296 -18.12 3.20 16.89
N ASP A 297 -18.35 2.49 17.98
CA ASP A 297 -17.71 2.77 19.28
C ASP A 297 -16.29 2.17 19.30
N VAL A 298 -16.06 1.05 18.59
CA VAL A 298 -14.78 0.35 18.49
C VAL A 298 -14.56 -0.13 17.07
N VAL A 299 -13.34 0.02 16.57
CA VAL A 299 -12.83 -0.68 15.38
C VAL A 299 -11.72 -1.61 15.85
N ILE A 300 -11.84 -2.89 15.53
CA ILE A 300 -10.86 -3.91 15.88
C ILE A 300 -10.36 -4.62 14.64
N SER A 301 -9.09 -5.03 14.65
CA SER A 301 -8.50 -5.84 13.60
C SER A 301 -7.45 -6.80 14.16
N ARG A 302 -7.28 -7.97 13.52
CA ARG A 302 -6.25 -8.95 13.87
C ARG A 302 -5.56 -9.51 12.64
N ASN A 303 -4.24 -9.33 12.55
CA ASN A 303 -3.42 -9.86 11.46
C ASN A 303 -3.89 -9.41 10.06
N LEU A 304 -4.33 -8.17 9.93
CA LEU A 304 -4.81 -7.61 8.67
C LEU A 304 -3.83 -6.60 8.08
N THR A 305 -3.36 -5.62 8.87
CA THR A 305 -2.66 -4.44 8.34
C THR A 305 -1.45 -4.82 7.49
N TRP A 306 -0.77 -5.90 7.83
CA TRP A 306 0.39 -6.42 7.08
C TRP A 306 0.04 -6.91 5.66
N THR A 307 -1.24 -7.14 5.35
CA THR A 307 -1.73 -7.58 4.04
C THR A 307 -2.26 -6.45 3.16
N LEU A 308 -2.29 -5.22 3.67
CA LEU A 308 -2.93 -4.11 2.99
C LEU A 308 -1.95 -3.40 2.04
N PRO A 309 -2.34 -3.20 0.77
CA PRO A 309 -1.61 -2.35 -0.18
C PRO A 309 -1.42 -0.92 0.30
N GLU A 310 -2.48 -0.30 0.86
CA GLU A 310 -2.51 1.09 1.30
C GLU A 310 -2.93 1.20 2.78
N ALA A 311 -2.12 0.61 3.68
CA ALA A 311 -2.43 0.53 5.12
C ALA A 311 -2.63 1.91 5.79
N ALA A 312 -1.99 2.98 5.30
CA ALA A 312 -2.24 4.35 5.77
C ALA A 312 -3.67 4.82 5.44
N GLN A 313 -4.18 4.48 4.24
CA GLN A 313 -5.56 4.76 3.86
C GLN A 313 -6.55 3.97 4.72
N ALA A 314 -6.23 2.72 5.05
CA ALA A 314 -7.05 1.94 5.97
C ALA A 314 -7.17 2.62 7.35
N TYR A 315 -6.08 3.08 7.94
CA TYR A 315 -6.12 3.81 9.21
C TYR A 315 -6.97 5.09 9.13
N LYS A 316 -6.94 5.81 8.01
CA LYS A 316 -7.79 6.98 7.77
C LYS A 316 -9.28 6.59 7.77
N GLU A 317 -9.65 5.52 7.07
CA GLU A 317 -11.02 5.02 7.00
C GLU A 317 -11.51 4.50 8.36
N TRP A 318 -10.67 3.73 9.07
CA TRP A 318 -10.99 3.22 10.40
C TRP A 318 -11.22 4.35 11.40
N THR A 319 -10.37 5.40 11.34
CA THR A 319 -10.55 6.60 12.15
C THR A 319 -11.81 7.37 11.75
N ARG A 320 -12.14 7.46 10.45
CA ARG A 320 -13.35 8.15 9.97
C ARG A 320 -14.61 7.53 10.52
N VAL A 321 -14.73 6.21 10.49
CA VAL A 321 -15.94 5.49 10.94
C VAL A 321 -16.05 5.38 12.45
N LEU A 322 -14.98 5.60 13.21
CA LEU A 322 -15.01 5.69 14.67
C LEU A 322 -15.72 6.97 15.12
N LYS A 323 -16.51 6.86 16.17
CA LYS A 323 -17.07 8.02 16.89
C LYS A 323 -15.96 8.80 17.61
N PRO A 324 -16.14 10.11 17.86
CA PRO A 324 -15.28 10.84 18.78
C PRO A 324 -15.17 10.11 20.12
N GLY A 325 -13.97 9.90 20.64
CA GLY A 325 -13.71 9.08 21.83
C GLY A 325 -13.81 7.57 21.61
N GLY A 326 -14.11 7.11 20.39
CA GLY A 326 -14.10 5.69 20.02
C GLY A 326 -12.68 5.11 19.98
N VAL A 327 -12.59 3.79 20.16
CA VAL A 327 -11.32 3.08 20.32
C VAL A 327 -10.97 2.26 19.09
N LEU A 328 -9.76 2.38 18.60
CA LEU A 328 -9.14 1.51 17.60
C LEU A 328 -8.25 0.49 18.31
N LEU A 329 -8.44 -0.80 18.00
CA LEU A 329 -7.59 -1.90 18.48
C LEU A 329 -7.00 -2.65 17.28
N ASN A 330 -5.69 -2.64 17.13
CA ASN A 330 -5.00 -3.41 16.08
C ASN A 330 -4.04 -4.42 16.72
N PHE A 331 -4.31 -5.71 16.53
CA PHE A 331 -3.44 -6.81 16.92
C PHE A 331 -2.73 -7.32 15.68
N ASP A 332 -1.44 -7.03 15.54
CA ASP A 332 -0.67 -7.39 14.36
C ASP A 332 0.79 -7.74 14.70
N ALA A 333 1.61 -8.01 13.72
CA ALA A 333 3.02 -8.31 13.90
C ALA A 333 3.88 -7.67 12.79
N ASN A 334 5.19 -7.57 13.02
CA ASN A 334 6.12 -7.11 11.99
C ASN A 334 6.47 -8.26 11.03
N TYR A 335 5.48 -8.69 10.23
CA TYR A 335 5.65 -9.80 9.29
C TYR A 335 6.62 -9.48 8.15
N GLY A 336 6.88 -8.22 7.84
CA GLY A 336 7.90 -7.80 6.86
C GLY A 336 9.31 -8.23 7.25
N ALA A 337 9.59 -8.39 8.56
CA ALA A 337 10.88 -8.81 9.07
C ALA A 337 11.10 -10.35 9.09
N VAL A 338 10.09 -11.13 8.66
CA VAL A 338 10.11 -12.61 8.74
C VAL A 338 9.95 -13.20 7.35
N ASN A 339 10.63 -14.30 7.06
CA ASN A 339 10.39 -15.11 5.87
C ASN A 339 9.51 -16.30 6.20
N PHE A 340 8.28 -16.35 5.69
CA PHE A 340 7.35 -17.44 5.96
C PHE A 340 7.82 -18.79 5.41
N ALA A 341 8.58 -18.79 4.31
CA ALA A 341 9.11 -20.01 3.70
C ALA A 341 10.25 -20.66 4.53
N GLU A 342 10.85 -19.92 5.46
CA GLU A 342 11.99 -20.37 6.29
C GLU A 342 11.60 -20.69 7.74
N THR A 343 10.31 -20.64 8.08
CA THR A 343 9.84 -20.86 9.47
C THR A 343 9.95 -22.36 9.83
N SER A 344 10.96 -22.73 10.58
CA SER A 344 11.33 -24.14 10.85
C SER A 344 10.96 -24.69 12.24
N ASP A 345 10.39 -23.88 13.14
CA ASP A 345 10.12 -24.28 14.54
C ASP A 345 8.62 -24.27 14.87
N LEU A 346 7.81 -24.89 14.00
CA LEU A 346 6.37 -24.99 14.17
C LEU A 346 5.98 -26.38 14.70
N PRO A 347 4.94 -26.47 15.56
CA PRO A 347 4.36 -27.75 15.96
C PRO A 347 3.92 -28.60 14.79
N GLU A 348 4.02 -29.94 14.88
CA GLU A 348 3.65 -30.86 13.78
C GLU A 348 2.21 -30.64 13.28
N ASN A 349 1.28 -30.32 14.19
CA ASN A 349 -0.13 -30.06 13.89
C ASN A 349 -0.43 -28.60 13.50
N HIS A 350 0.60 -27.77 13.30
CA HIS A 350 0.42 -26.37 12.94
C HIS A 350 -0.15 -26.24 11.53
N ALA A 351 -1.06 -25.28 11.34
CA ALA A 351 -1.75 -25.07 10.06
C ALA A 351 -0.77 -24.80 8.89
N HIS A 352 0.36 -24.12 9.13
CA HIS A 352 1.37 -23.87 8.10
C HIS A 352 2.02 -25.15 7.57
N ASN A 353 2.18 -26.19 8.40
CA ASN A 353 2.76 -27.46 7.95
C ASN A 353 1.83 -28.23 6.99
N GLN A 354 0.53 -27.91 7.01
CA GLN A 354 -0.47 -28.47 6.11
C GLN A 354 -0.57 -27.72 4.78
N LEU A 355 0.05 -26.54 4.70
CA LEU A 355 0.11 -25.73 3.49
C LEU A 355 1.28 -26.22 2.64
N GLY A 356 1.02 -26.53 1.37
CA GLY A 356 2.10 -26.88 0.44
C GLY A 356 3.07 -25.68 0.25
N ASN A 357 4.34 -25.99 -0.01
CA ASN A 357 5.39 -24.98 -0.21
C ASN A 357 5.02 -23.88 -1.23
N SER A 358 4.23 -24.22 -2.24
CA SER A 358 3.75 -23.27 -3.27
C SER A 358 2.87 -22.18 -2.68
N LEU A 359 1.96 -22.51 -1.75
CA LEU A 359 1.05 -21.53 -1.15
C LEU A 359 1.78 -20.62 -0.14
N MET A 360 2.79 -21.14 0.56
CA MET A 360 3.66 -20.37 1.43
C MET A 360 4.52 -19.39 0.63
N GLN A 361 5.04 -19.81 -0.52
CA GLN A 361 5.80 -18.95 -1.40
C GLN A 361 4.92 -17.86 -2.01
N GLU A 362 3.69 -18.17 -2.43
CA GLU A 362 2.71 -17.19 -2.93
C GLU A 362 2.43 -16.10 -1.86
N CYS A 363 2.26 -16.50 -0.60
CA CYS A 363 2.08 -15.55 0.51
C CYS A 363 3.30 -14.63 0.69
N GLU A 364 4.50 -15.20 0.62
CA GLU A 364 5.75 -14.46 0.72
C GLU A 364 5.91 -13.47 -0.44
N ASP A 365 5.57 -13.88 -1.66
CA ASP A 365 5.66 -13.04 -2.85
C ASP A 365 4.66 -11.88 -2.81
N ILE A 366 3.42 -12.12 -2.35
CA ILE A 366 2.42 -11.07 -2.11
C ILE A 366 2.96 -10.10 -1.05
N LYS A 367 3.39 -10.61 0.10
CA LYS A 367 3.90 -9.80 1.21
C LYS A 367 5.05 -8.88 0.78
N ARG A 368 5.99 -9.37 -0.01
CA ARG A 368 7.14 -8.59 -0.53
C ARG A 368 6.74 -7.44 -1.44
N GLN A 369 5.57 -7.51 -2.09
CA GLN A 369 5.04 -6.46 -2.96
C GLN A 369 4.32 -5.35 -2.17
N LEU A 370 4.06 -5.56 -0.88
CA LEU A 370 3.32 -4.61 -0.06
C LEU A 370 4.27 -3.62 0.64
N PRO A 371 4.01 -2.31 0.52
CA PRO A 371 4.81 -1.26 1.15
C PRO A 371 5.04 -1.47 2.64
N ILE A 372 4.00 -1.90 3.34
CA ILE A 372 4.02 -2.11 4.78
C ILE A 372 5.10 -3.11 5.25
N SER A 373 5.51 -4.04 4.38
CA SER A 373 6.54 -5.03 4.68
C SER A 373 7.94 -4.44 4.83
N SER A 374 8.16 -3.21 4.34
CA SER A 374 9.43 -2.48 4.48
C SER A 374 9.48 -1.56 5.69
N TYR A 375 8.35 -1.36 6.39
CA TYR A 375 8.28 -0.46 7.53
C TYR A 375 8.68 -1.15 8.84
N ILE A 376 9.22 -0.35 9.77
CA ILE A 376 9.50 -0.80 11.15
C ILE A 376 8.21 -0.69 11.95
N ARG A 377 7.56 -1.82 12.17
CA ARG A 377 6.32 -1.90 12.95
C ARG A 377 6.59 -2.31 14.40
N PRO A 378 5.87 -1.76 15.39
CA PRO A 378 4.70 -0.88 15.27
C PRO A 378 5.01 0.62 15.20
N ALA A 379 6.27 1.06 15.08
CA ALA A 379 6.62 2.47 15.09
C ALA A 379 5.95 3.26 13.95
N TRP A 380 5.94 2.70 12.75
CA TRP A 380 5.25 3.27 11.60
C TRP A 380 3.74 3.42 11.85
N ASP A 381 3.11 2.41 12.44
CA ASP A 381 1.67 2.43 12.73
C ASP A 381 1.29 3.58 13.66
N VAL A 382 2.10 3.85 14.68
CA VAL A 382 1.91 4.96 15.62
C VAL A 382 2.00 6.30 14.91
N GLU A 383 2.98 6.46 14.01
CA GLU A 383 3.14 7.67 13.23
C GLU A 383 1.91 7.93 12.34
N GLU A 384 1.43 6.91 11.63
CA GLU A 384 0.26 7.04 10.76
C GLU A 384 -1.03 7.32 11.55
N LEU A 385 -1.23 6.63 12.67
CA LEU A 385 -2.38 6.90 13.55
C LEU A 385 -2.38 8.32 14.11
N GLY A 386 -1.21 8.85 14.46
CA GLY A 386 -1.06 10.25 14.88
C GLY A 386 -1.42 11.24 13.76
N LYS A 387 -1.03 10.96 12.52
CA LYS A 387 -1.36 11.81 11.34
C LYS A 387 -2.87 11.90 11.06
N VAL A 388 -3.62 10.83 11.35
CA VAL A 388 -5.08 10.80 11.13
C VAL A 388 -5.89 11.23 12.36
N GLY A 389 -5.25 11.81 13.38
CA GLY A 389 -5.93 12.40 14.54
C GLY A 389 -6.30 11.40 15.64
N MET A 390 -5.63 10.27 15.71
CA MET A 390 -5.74 9.38 16.85
C MET A 390 -4.87 9.89 18.02
N GLU A 391 -5.40 9.76 19.21
CA GLU A 391 -4.80 10.20 20.47
C GLU A 391 -4.62 9.02 21.44
N GLN A 392 -3.93 9.25 22.56
CA GLN A 392 -3.71 8.24 23.62
C GLN A 392 -3.22 6.90 23.07
N ILE A 393 -2.32 6.96 22.08
CA ILE A 393 -1.82 5.75 21.41
C ILE A 393 -0.95 4.97 22.39
N SER A 394 -1.34 3.74 22.68
CA SER A 394 -0.59 2.80 23.51
C SER A 394 -0.15 1.58 22.70
N ILE A 395 1.05 1.07 23.01
CA ILE A 395 1.62 -0.13 22.38
C ILE A 395 1.85 -1.17 23.45
N ASP A 396 1.43 -2.39 23.20
CA ASP A 396 1.71 -3.55 24.03
C ASP A 396 2.46 -4.62 23.23
N LEU A 397 3.72 -4.84 23.53
CA LEU A 397 4.57 -5.86 22.93
C LEU A 397 4.49 -7.22 23.64
N GLY A 398 3.69 -7.32 24.69
CA GLY A 398 3.56 -8.52 25.52
C GLY A 398 2.44 -9.48 25.10
N VAL A 399 1.67 -9.15 24.06
CA VAL A 399 0.49 -9.91 23.62
C VAL A 399 0.84 -11.37 23.33
N SER A 400 1.86 -11.64 22.52
CA SER A 400 2.24 -13.01 22.16
C SER A 400 2.50 -13.90 23.37
N ARG A 401 3.16 -13.38 24.41
CA ARG A 401 3.45 -14.16 25.64
C ARG A 401 2.18 -14.51 26.42
N ARG A 402 1.16 -13.68 26.35
CA ARG A 402 -0.11 -13.94 27.03
C ARG A 402 -1.02 -14.87 26.24
N MET A 403 -1.01 -14.72 24.90
CA MET A 403 -1.83 -15.55 24.01
C MET A 403 -1.23 -16.94 23.83
N TYR A 404 0.02 -17.05 23.43
CA TYR A 404 0.69 -18.28 23.03
C TYR A 404 1.61 -18.78 24.14
N LYS A 405 0.98 -19.28 25.24
CA LYS A 405 1.72 -19.84 26.39
C LYS A 405 2.40 -21.17 26.05
N GLU A 406 1.85 -21.89 25.09
CA GLU A 406 2.32 -23.16 24.59
C GLU A 406 2.45 -23.12 23.07
N LYS A 407 3.34 -23.93 22.50
CA LYS A 407 3.47 -24.12 21.06
C LYS A 407 2.44 -25.17 20.61
N ASP A 408 1.19 -24.75 20.42
CA ASP A 408 0.08 -25.57 19.93
C ASP A 408 -0.24 -25.29 18.46
N ALA A 409 -1.33 -25.85 17.93
CA ALA A 409 -1.79 -25.65 16.56
C ALA A 409 -2.08 -24.19 16.21
N PHE A 410 -2.30 -23.32 17.21
CA PHE A 410 -2.62 -21.90 17.03
C PHE A 410 -1.42 -20.97 17.27
N TYR A 411 -0.26 -21.53 17.60
CA TYR A 411 0.93 -20.77 17.91
C TYR A 411 1.32 -19.83 16.76
N ASN A 412 1.57 -18.54 17.06
CA ASN A 412 2.15 -17.62 16.10
C ASN A 412 3.63 -17.39 16.41
N PRO A 413 4.54 -17.84 15.54
CA PRO A 413 5.99 -17.70 15.78
C PRO A 413 6.46 -16.24 15.70
N THR A 414 5.71 -15.37 14.98
CA THR A 414 6.05 -13.96 14.86
C THR A 414 5.48 -13.19 16.07
N PRO A 415 6.31 -12.50 16.85
CA PRO A 415 5.85 -11.73 18.00
C PRO A 415 4.82 -10.66 17.58
N MET A 416 3.62 -10.75 18.18
CA MET A 416 2.55 -9.79 17.95
C MET A 416 2.67 -8.59 18.90
N PHE A 417 2.17 -7.48 18.44
CA PHE A 417 1.89 -6.27 19.23
C PHE A 417 0.37 -5.96 19.24
N ALA A 418 -0.08 -5.26 20.26
CA ALA A 418 -1.36 -4.56 20.24
C ALA A 418 -1.12 -3.06 20.17
N ILE A 419 -1.92 -2.37 19.38
CA ILE A 419 -2.03 -0.92 19.39
C ILE A 419 -3.45 -0.59 19.81
N ALA A 420 -3.60 0.22 20.85
CA ALA A 420 -4.86 0.82 21.24
C ALA A 420 -4.74 2.34 21.11
N ALA A 421 -5.70 2.97 20.45
CA ALA A 421 -5.73 4.42 20.25
C ALA A 421 -7.16 4.95 20.33
N THR A 422 -7.33 6.18 20.76
CA THR A 422 -8.65 6.83 20.88
C THR A 422 -8.79 7.93 19.84
N LYS A 423 -9.93 7.98 19.14
CA LYS A 423 -10.21 9.10 18.22
C LYS A 423 -10.40 10.39 19.01
N GLY A 424 -9.63 11.41 18.64
CA GLY A 424 -9.74 12.73 19.25
C GLY A 424 -11.16 13.29 19.19
N SER A 425 -11.56 14.05 20.22
CA SER A 425 -12.79 14.82 20.19
C SER A 425 -12.59 16.01 19.26
N CYS A 426 -13.41 16.15 18.22
CA CYS A 426 -13.45 17.42 17.48
C CYS A 426 -13.82 18.55 18.46
N ASN A 427 -12.88 19.46 18.77
CA ASN A 427 -13.18 20.71 19.42
C ASN A 427 -13.84 21.68 18.44
#